data_d66ab7f410a37285dc481f96d8459bd4
#
_entry.id   d66ab7f410a37285dc481f96d8459bd4
#
_cell.length_a   1.000
_cell.length_b   1.000
_cell.length_c   1.000
_cell.angle_alpha   90.00
_cell.angle_beta   90.00
_cell.angle_gamma   90.00
#
_symmetry.space_group_name_H-M   'P 1'
#
loop_
_entity.id
_entity.type
_entity.pdbx_description
1 polymer ?
#
loop_
_entity_poly.entity_id
_entity_poly.type
_entity_poly.pdbx_seq_one_letter_code
_entity_poly.pdbx_strand_id
1 'polypeptide(L)'
;MKITDLLDPRSISLDAAPTSKSETLDKAVELMAASGKLSDVEAFRKQVYAREEESTTGIGEGIAIPHGKCDAVKKPGLAAMVIKNGVDFNSLDGEPVTLLFLIAAPNTKDNVHLDVLSKLSVLMMDENFSDSLRNASSVEDFLSIIDKADAEQAGIDDRLAADSGEEVADTNGENAAQAGGQEIQAQKVGAETEKTAGPKILAVTSCPTGIAHTYMAAEGLEKAARAKGWKIKVETRGSAGAKNVLTAQEIEAADCIIVAADAQVPMDRFDGKRVIECQVSDGISKAPELLERAASGEVPV
;
A
#
# COMPACT_ATOMS: atom_id res chain seq x y z
N MET A 1 -10.46 -2.54 -12.12
CA MET A 1 -11.72 -2.56 -11.32
C MET A 1 -11.71 -1.32 -10.46
N LYS A 2 -12.81 -0.57 -10.41
CA LYS A 2 -12.95 0.61 -9.56
C LYS A 2 -13.31 0.22 -8.14
N ILE A 3 -12.90 1.04 -7.16
CA ILE A 3 -13.28 0.85 -5.75
C ILE A 3 -14.81 0.92 -5.60
N THR A 4 -15.46 1.83 -6.32
CA THR A 4 -16.91 1.99 -6.30
C THR A 4 -17.69 0.80 -6.87
N ASP A 5 -17.10 -0.05 -7.73
CA ASP A 5 -17.73 -1.31 -8.18
C ASP A 5 -17.99 -2.29 -7.00
N LEU A 6 -17.22 -2.12 -5.92
CA LEU A 6 -17.33 -2.96 -4.72
C LEU A 6 -18.26 -2.36 -3.66
N LEU A 7 -18.53 -1.05 -3.70
CA LEU A 7 -19.42 -0.35 -2.78
C LEU A 7 -20.85 -0.34 -3.32
N ASP A 8 -21.74 -1.02 -2.62
CA ASP A 8 -23.19 -0.88 -2.85
C ASP A 8 -23.68 0.33 -2.04
N PRO A 9 -24.51 1.24 -2.58
CA PRO A 9 -25.05 2.37 -1.80
C PRO A 9 -25.69 1.96 -0.47
N ARG A 10 -26.26 0.76 -0.39
CA ARG A 10 -26.85 0.19 0.83
C ARG A 10 -25.80 -0.27 1.85
N SER A 11 -24.55 -0.39 1.45
CA SER A 11 -23.44 -0.74 2.35
C SER A 11 -22.66 0.49 2.86
N ILE A 12 -23.25 1.68 2.74
CA ILE A 12 -22.65 2.95 3.18
C ILE A 12 -23.53 3.59 4.26
N SER A 13 -22.93 4.01 5.36
CA SER A 13 -23.57 4.81 6.42
C SER A 13 -22.72 6.04 6.71
N LEU A 14 -23.31 7.24 6.61
CA LEU A 14 -22.61 8.52 6.82
C LEU A 14 -22.83 9.12 8.24
N ASP A 15 -23.64 8.48 9.06
CA ASP A 15 -24.07 8.99 10.38
C ASP A 15 -24.05 7.88 11.44
N ALA A 16 -23.22 6.88 11.29
CA ALA A 16 -23.10 5.80 12.25
C ALA A 16 -22.64 6.31 13.62
N ALA A 17 -23.22 5.76 14.68
CA ALA A 17 -22.90 6.13 16.06
C ALA A 17 -22.75 4.89 16.95
N PRO A 18 -21.84 3.95 16.62
CA PRO A 18 -21.52 2.85 17.53
C PRO A 18 -20.76 3.39 18.74
N THR A 19 -20.86 2.68 19.87
CA THR A 19 -20.25 3.08 21.14
C THR A 19 -19.03 2.24 21.51
N SER A 20 -18.78 1.17 20.78
CA SER A 20 -17.66 0.26 21.02
C SER A 20 -17.12 -0.34 19.72
N LYS A 21 -15.91 -0.86 19.77
CA LYS A 21 -15.28 -1.59 18.67
C LYS A 21 -16.13 -2.77 18.18
N SER A 22 -16.69 -3.56 19.10
CA SER A 22 -17.55 -4.69 18.75
C SER A 22 -18.82 -4.23 18.06
N GLU A 23 -19.51 -3.21 18.56
CA GLU A 23 -20.69 -2.65 17.90
C GLU A 23 -20.35 -2.07 16.52
N THR A 24 -19.16 -1.50 16.37
CA THR A 24 -18.67 -0.98 15.08
C THR A 24 -18.50 -2.10 14.06
N LEU A 25 -17.87 -3.21 14.47
CA LEU A 25 -17.69 -4.38 13.59
C LEU A 25 -19.03 -5.01 13.22
N ASP A 26 -19.96 -5.12 14.18
CA ASP A 26 -21.29 -5.67 13.93
C ASP A 26 -22.07 -4.82 12.92
N LYS A 27 -22.11 -3.51 13.10
CA LYS A 27 -22.75 -2.59 12.14
C LYS A 27 -22.12 -2.65 10.75
N ALA A 28 -20.79 -2.74 10.68
CA ALA A 28 -20.09 -2.88 9.40
C ALA A 28 -20.45 -4.18 8.69
N VAL A 29 -20.58 -5.30 9.43
CA VAL A 29 -21.04 -6.59 8.88
C VAL A 29 -22.50 -6.51 8.42
N GLU A 30 -23.38 -5.81 9.15
CA GLU A 30 -24.77 -5.59 8.74
C GLU A 30 -24.86 -4.77 7.45
N LEU A 31 -24.07 -3.72 7.32
CA LEU A 31 -23.96 -2.92 6.07
C LEU A 31 -23.47 -3.80 4.92
N MET A 32 -22.47 -4.64 5.14
CA MET A 32 -22.01 -5.60 4.12
C MET A 32 -23.12 -6.58 3.74
N ALA A 33 -23.88 -7.07 4.70
CA ALA A 33 -25.00 -8.00 4.45
C ALA A 33 -26.11 -7.34 3.60
N ALA A 34 -26.38 -6.04 3.80
CA ALA A 34 -27.35 -5.26 3.01
C ALA A 34 -26.98 -5.21 1.51
N SER A 35 -25.71 -5.34 1.16
CA SER A 35 -25.25 -5.42 -0.23
C SER A 35 -25.69 -6.71 -0.97
N GLY A 36 -26.11 -7.75 -0.22
CA GLY A 36 -26.46 -9.07 -0.77
C GLY A 36 -25.28 -9.93 -1.22
N LYS A 37 -24.04 -9.51 -0.93
CA LYS A 37 -22.80 -10.18 -1.34
C LYS A 37 -22.42 -11.36 -0.44
N LEU A 38 -23.07 -11.50 0.72
CA LEU A 38 -22.87 -12.62 1.66
C LEU A 38 -23.89 -13.73 1.46
N SER A 39 -23.49 -14.98 1.67
CA SER A 39 -24.37 -16.16 1.77
C SER A 39 -24.68 -16.54 3.21
N ASP A 40 -23.75 -16.26 4.12
CA ASP A 40 -23.88 -16.52 5.55
C ASP A 40 -23.24 -15.34 6.30
N VAL A 41 -24.06 -14.52 6.93
CA VAL A 41 -23.64 -13.31 7.65
C VAL A 41 -22.87 -13.67 8.91
N GLU A 42 -23.30 -14.71 9.63
CA GLU A 42 -22.65 -15.10 10.88
C GLU A 42 -21.28 -15.76 10.66
N ALA A 43 -21.14 -16.56 9.60
CA ALA A 43 -19.84 -17.10 9.22
C ALA A 43 -18.86 -15.97 8.83
N PHE A 44 -19.33 -14.95 8.12
CA PHE A 44 -18.50 -13.80 7.76
C PHE A 44 -18.17 -12.95 9.00
N ARG A 45 -19.13 -12.68 9.89
CA ARG A 45 -18.92 -11.99 11.17
C ARG A 45 -17.81 -12.65 11.97
N LYS A 46 -17.90 -13.96 12.17
CA LYS A 46 -16.90 -14.74 12.89
C LYS A 46 -15.50 -14.58 12.27
N GLN A 47 -15.41 -14.55 10.96
CA GLN A 47 -14.12 -14.36 10.27
C GLN A 47 -13.55 -12.96 10.47
N VAL A 48 -14.39 -11.92 10.43
CA VAL A 48 -13.96 -10.54 10.71
C VAL A 48 -13.42 -10.42 12.14
N TYR A 49 -14.12 -10.98 13.12
CA TYR A 49 -13.66 -10.98 14.51
C TYR A 49 -12.36 -11.76 14.70
N ALA A 50 -12.25 -12.96 14.11
CA ALA A 50 -11.03 -13.77 14.19
C ALA A 50 -9.82 -13.00 13.62
N ARG A 51 -10.00 -12.27 12.50
CA ARG A 51 -8.95 -11.43 11.94
C ARG A 51 -8.58 -10.25 12.84
N GLU A 52 -9.57 -9.61 13.45
CA GLU A 52 -9.36 -8.48 14.35
C GLU A 52 -8.66 -8.86 15.66
N GLU A 53 -8.86 -10.11 16.13
CA GLU A 53 -8.16 -10.68 17.29
C GLU A 53 -6.66 -10.91 17.04
N GLU A 54 -6.25 -11.17 15.79
CA GLU A 54 -4.83 -11.32 15.45
C GLU A 54 -4.04 -10.02 15.63
N SER A 55 -4.61 -8.91 15.21
CA SER A 55 -4.07 -7.55 15.37
C SER A 55 -5.12 -6.53 14.99
N THR A 56 -5.07 -5.35 15.61
CA THR A 56 -6.01 -4.28 15.28
C THR A 56 -5.95 -3.90 13.80
N THR A 57 -7.12 -3.62 13.22
CA THR A 57 -7.24 -3.07 11.87
C THR A 57 -7.43 -1.56 11.87
N GLY A 58 -7.37 -0.91 13.04
CA GLY A 58 -7.24 0.54 13.17
C GLY A 58 -5.81 0.95 12.79
N ILE A 59 -5.68 1.60 11.64
CA ILE A 59 -4.38 1.92 11.03
C ILE A 59 -3.80 3.26 11.48
N GLY A 60 -4.58 4.05 12.20
CA GLY A 60 -4.25 5.41 12.61
C GLY A 60 -5.04 6.46 11.81
N GLU A 61 -4.83 7.73 12.15
CA GLU A 61 -5.48 8.89 11.50
C GLU A 61 -7.02 8.82 11.49
N GLY A 62 -7.57 8.14 12.50
CA GLY A 62 -9.01 7.92 12.63
C GLY A 62 -9.60 6.94 11.62
N ILE A 63 -8.79 6.04 11.05
CA ILE A 63 -9.20 5.09 10.00
C ILE A 63 -9.07 3.64 10.49
N ALA A 64 -10.06 2.81 10.13
CA ALA A 64 -9.97 1.35 10.29
C ALA A 64 -10.36 0.63 8.99
N ILE A 65 -9.66 -0.49 8.71
CA ILE A 65 -9.93 -1.32 7.54
C ILE A 65 -10.10 -2.80 7.97
N PRO A 66 -11.14 -3.13 8.74
CA PRO A 66 -11.45 -4.53 9.04
C PRO A 66 -11.73 -5.31 7.77
N HIS A 67 -11.39 -6.59 7.78
CA HIS A 67 -11.56 -7.44 6.60
C HIS A 67 -11.77 -8.90 6.98
N GLY A 68 -12.48 -9.62 6.11
CA GLY A 68 -12.69 -11.06 6.25
C GLY A 68 -12.65 -11.77 4.91
N LYS A 69 -11.98 -12.94 4.88
CA LYS A 69 -11.91 -13.81 3.72
C LYS A 69 -12.48 -15.18 4.06
N CYS A 70 -13.60 -15.55 3.45
CA CYS A 70 -14.24 -16.84 3.69
C CYS A 70 -15.20 -17.25 2.56
N ASP A 71 -15.63 -18.51 2.60
CA ASP A 71 -16.56 -19.10 1.63
C ASP A 71 -17.97 -18.48 1.70
N ALA A 72 -18.31 -17.80 2.78
CA ALA A 72 -19.56 -17.08 2.93
C ALA A 72 -19.67 -15.83 2.06
N VAL A 73 -18.59 -15.38 1.46
CA VAL A 73 -18.58 -14.23 0.55
C VAL A 73 -18.77 -14.71 -0.88
N LYS A 74 -19.90 -14.35 -1.52
CA LYS A 74 -20.24 -14.73 -2.91
C LYS A 74 -19.43 -13.92 -3.93
N LYS A 75 -19.22 -12.63 -3.64
CA LYS A 75 -18.50 -11.66 -4.50
C LYS A 75 -17.74 -10.69 -3.60
N PRO A 76 -16.58 -10.20 -4.05
CA PRO A 76 -15.88 -9.16 -3.33
C PRO A 76 -16.78 -7.95 -3.05
N GLY A 77 -16.63 -7.35 -1.89
CA GLY A 77 -17.43 -6.21 -1.50
C GLY A 77 -16.73 -5.29 -0.51
N LEU A 78 -17.21 -4.04 -0.49
CA LEU A 78 -16.85 -3.04 0.51
C LEU A 78 -18.12 -2.58 1.23
N ALA A 79 -17.98 -2.28 2.53
CA ALA A 79 -18.92 -1.45 3.25
C ALA A 79 -18.15 -0.28 3.86
N ALA A 80 -18.78 0.88 3.93
CA ALA A 80 -18.16 2.11 4.45
C ALA A 80 -19.02 2.73 5.54
N MET A 81 -18.36 3.30 6.55
CA MET A 81 -19.04 3.92 7.67
C MET A 81 -18.30 5.17 8.14
N VAL A 82 -19.00 6.30 8.19
CA VAL A 82 -18.54 7.50 8.88
C VAL A 82 -19.11 7.51 10.30
N ILE A 83 -18.23 7.60 11.29
CA ILE A 83 -18.55 7.49 12.72
C ILE A 83 -18.37 8.87 13.36
N LYS A 84 -19.46 9.60 13.54
CA LYS A 84 -19.43 11.02 13.95
C LYS A 84 -18.72 11.26 15.29
N ASN A 85 -18.88 10.37 16.25
CA ASN A 85 -18.32 10.55 17.61
C ASN A 85 -16.95 9.87 17.79
N GLY A 86 -16.46 9.18 16.75
CA GLY A 86 -15.29 8.32 16.87
C GLY A 86 -15.51 7.13 17.82
N VAL A 87 -14.75 6.07 17.64
CA VAL A 87 -14.75 4.89 18.51
C VAL A 87 -13.31 4.46 18.77
N ASP A 88 -13.00 4.14 20.01
CA ASP A 88 -11.73 3.49 20.36
C ASP A 88 -11.66 2.12 19.69
N PHE A 89 -10.74 2.00 18.75
CA PHE A 89 -10.52 0.79 17.96
C PHE A 89 -9.20 0.09 18.31
N ASN A 90 -8.51 0.58 19.36
CA ASN A 90 -7.11 0.24 19.66
C ASN A 90 -6.19 0.52 18.48
N SER A 91 -6.40 1.65 17.79
CA SER A 91 -5.60 2.08 16.67
C SER A 91 -4.12 2.23 17.05
N LEU A 92 -3.22 2.13 16.05
CA LEU A 92 -1.78 2.18 16.28
C LEU A 92 -1.28 3.48 16.92
N ASP A 93 -1.97 4.59 16.63
CA ASP A 93 -1.70 5.94 17.16
C ASP A 93 -2.55 6.28 18.39
N GLY A 94 -3.50 5.41 18.78
CA GLY A 94 -4.43 5.64 19.88
C GLY A 94 -5.59 6.58 19.54
N GLU A 95 -5.68 7.09 18.31
CA GLU A 95 -6.77 7.96 17.90
C GLU A 95 -8.08 7.20 17.65
N PRO A 96 -9.23 7.79 17.98
CA PRO A 96 -10.52 7.17 17.75
C PRO A 96 -10.85 7.09 16.25
N VAL A 97 -11.39 5.95 15.82
CA VAL A 97 -11.78 5.73 14.43
C VAL A 97 -13.05 6.48 14.10
N THR A 98 -12.99 7.31 13.06
CA THR A 98 -14.10 8.10 12.51
C THR A 98 -14.50 7.69 11.10
N LEU A 99 -13.64 6.91 10.41
CA LEU A 99 -13.89 6.38 9.08
C LEU A 99 -13.50 4.90 9.03
N LEU A 100 -14.43 4.05 8.60
CA LEU A 100 -14.21 2.61 8.53
C LEU A 100 -14.58 2.07 7.16
N PHE A 101 -13.73 1.17 6.63
CA PHE A 101 -14.00 0.37 5.44
C PHE A 101 -13.89 -1.11 5.77
N LEU A 102 -14.99 -1.85 5.70
CA LEU A 102 -14.99 -3.30 5.84
C LEU A 102 -14.85 -3.96 4.46
N ILE A 103 -13.89 -4.86 4.33
CA ILE A 103 -13.62 -5.60 3.10
C ILE A 103 -14.10 -7.04 3.25
N ALA A 104 -14.96 -7.47 2.33
CA ALA A 104 -15.38 -8.87 2.20
C ALA A 104 -14.71 -9.51 0.97
N ALA A 105 -14.00 -10.61 1.19
CA ALA A 105 -13.30 -11.34 0.15
C ALA A 105 -13.76 -12.81 0.07
N PRO A 106 -14.06 -13.34 -1.12
CA PRO A 106 -14.31 -14.76 -1.29
C PRO A 106 -13.00 -15.55 -1.09
N ASN A 107 -13.13 -16.80 -0.65
CA ASN A 107 -12.00 -17.70 -0.47
C ASN A 107 -11.57 -18.32 -1.81
N THR A 108 -11.25 -17.47 -2.78
CA THR A 108 -10.73 -17.85 -4.10
C THR A 108 -9.22 -17.65 -4.18
N LYS A 109 -8.59 -18.20 -5.22
CA LYS A 109 -7.16 -18.00 -5.49
C LYS A 109 -6.86 -16.58 -6.01
N ASP A 110 -7.89 -15.86 -6.45
CA ASP A 110 -7.75 -14.51 -6.98
C ASP A 110 -7.52 -13.52 -5.83
N ASN A 111 -6.48 -12.72 -5.95
CA ASN A 111 -6.08 -11.74 -4.94
C ASN A 111 -6.77 -10.37 -5.12
N VAL A 112 -7.93 -10.34 -5.76
CA VAL A 112 -8.69 -9.10 -6.04
C VAL A 112 -8.89 -8.24 -4.78
N HIS A 113 -9.10 -8.88 -3.62
CA HIS A 113 -9.23 -8.15 -2.35
C HIS A 113 -7.95 -7.44 -1.92
N LEU A 114 -6.78 -7.98 -2.27
CA LEU A 114 -5.49 -7.37 -1.95
C LEU A 114 -5.25 -6.12 -2.79
N ASP A 115 -5.62 -6.17 -4.07
CA ASP A 115 -5.51 -5.01 -4.97
C ASP A 115 -6.41 -3.86 -4.49
N VAL A 116 -7.62 -4.18 -4.02
CA VAL A 116 -8.55 -3.20 -3.47
C VAL A 116 -8.04 -2.63 -2.16
N LEU A 117 -7.55 -3.49 -1.27
CA LEU A 117 -6.98 -3.07 0.01
C LEU A 117 -5.77 -2.16 -0.20
N SER A 118 -4.90 -2.50 -1.15
CA SER A 118 -3.74 -1.70 -1.52
C SER A 118 -4.16 -0.31 -2.03
N LYS A 119 -5.07 -0.27 -3.02
CA LYS A 119 -5.58 1.00 -3.56
C LYS A 119 -6.25 1.86 -2.50
N LEU A 120 -7.13 1.26 -1.69
CA LEU A 120 -7.82 1.97 -0.63
C LEU A 120 -6.83 2.53 0.41
N SER A 121 -5.84 1.75 0.80
CA SER A 121 -4.81 2.19 1.75
C SER A 121 -4.00 3.37 1.21
N VAL A 122 -3.66 3.37 -0.08
CA VAL A 122 -2.94 4.49 -0.72
C VAL A 122 -3.81 5.75 -0.74
N LEU A 123 -5.09 5.63 -1.11
CA LEU A 123 -6.00 6.78 -1.11
C LEU A 123 -6.22 7.36 0.30
N MET A 124 -6.28 6.51 1.32
CA MET A 124 -6.47 6.93 2.71
C MET A 124 -5.27 7.69 3.30
N MET A 125 -4.09 7.64 2.67
CA MET A 125 -2.93 8.45 3.08
C MET A 125 -3.06 9.92 2.69
N ASP A 126 -4.02 10.29 1.86
CA ASP A 126 -4.35 11.69 1.59
C ASP A 126 -5.37 12.18 2.61
N GLU A 127 -4.92 13.05 3.54
CA GLU A 127 -5.78 13.64 4.57
C GLU A 127 -6.97 14.37 3.95
N ASN A 128 -6.77 15.09 2.82
CA ASN A 128 -7.87 15.81 2.15
C ASN A 128 -8.93 14.85 1.60
N PHE A 129 -8.50 13.68 1.10
CA PHE A 129 -9.41 12.64 0.65
C PHE A 129 -10.21 12.06 1.82
N SER A 130 -9.54 11.67 2.89
CA SER A 130 -10.18 11.14 4.09
C SER A 130 -11.13 12.13 4.73
N ASP A 131 -10.77 13.41 4.81
CA ASP A 131 -11.62 14.48 5.31
C ASP A 131 -12.82 14.76 4.41
N SER A 132 -12.64 14.69 3.10
CA SER A 132 -13.75 14.83 2.15
C SER A 132 -14.78 13.72 2.35
N LEU A 133 -14.34 12.47 2.59
CA LEU A 133 -15.24 11.37 2.89
C LEU A 133 -15.97 11.53 4.22
N ARG A 134 -15.30 12.00 5.28
CA ARG A 134 -15.93 12.29 6.58
C ARG A 134 -17.01 13.36 6.51
N ASN A 135 -16.85 14.29 5.57
CA ASN A 135 -17.75 15.43 5.36
C ASN A 135 -18.72 15.25 4.18
N ALA A 136 -18.75 14.08 3.54
CA ALA A 136 -19.66 13.80 2.44
C ALA A 136 -21.12 14.05 2.85
N SER A 137 -21.85 14.78 1.99
CA SER A 137 -23.22 15.23 2.26
C SER A 137 -24.27 14.17 1.92
N SER A 138 -23.94 13.23 1.06
CA SER A 138 -24.80 12.11 0.65
C SER A 138 -23.97 10.89 0.23
N VAL A 139 -24.64 9.75 0.06
CA VAL A 139 -23.98 8.52 -0.42
C VAL A 139 -23.45 8.73 -1.85
N GLU A 140 -24.15 9.47 -2.68
CA GLU A 140 -23.73 9.81 -4.04
C GLU A 140 -22.49 10.70 -4.03
N ASP A 141 -22.43 11.66 -3.13
CA ASP A 141 -21.27 12.52 -2.93
C ASP A 141 -20.06 11.70 -2.47
N PHE A 142 -20.24 10.81 -1.47
CA PHE A 142 -19.22 9.88 -0.98
C PHE A 142 -18.64 9.01 -2.11
N LEU A 143 -19.49 8.42 -2.94
CA LEU A 143 -19.08 7.62 -4.09
C LEU A 143 -18.35 8.47 -5.15
N SER A 144 -18.80 9.70 -5.40
CA SER A 144 -18.16 10.63 -6.35
C SER A 144 -16.75 11.02 -5.91
N ILE A 145 -16.53 11.23 -4.62
CA ILE A 145 -15.20 11.51 -4.05
C ILE A 145 -14.26 10.34 -4.31
N ILE A 146 -14.71 9.10 -4.06
CA ILE A 146 -13.93 7.89 -4.32
C ILE A 146 -13.62 7.72 -5.81
N ASP A 147 -14.62 7.90 -6.69
CA ASP A 147 -14.43 7.77 -8.14
C ASP A 147 -13.41 8.76 -8.71
N LYS A 148 -13.40 9.99 -8.20
CA LYS A 148 -12.42 11.01 -8.60
C LYS A 148 -11.01 10.61 -8.17
N ALA A 149 -10.85 10.22 -6.92
CA ALA A 149 -9.55 9.82 -6.38
C ALA A 149 -8.98 8.56 -7.08
N ASP A 150 -9.83 7.55 -7.33
CA ASP A 150 -9.44 6.32 -8.06
C ASP A 150 -9.03 6.63 -9.51
N ALA A 151 -9.68 7.60 -10.16
CA ALA A 151 -9.33 8.03 -11.51
C ALA A 151 -8.03 8.85 -11.56
N GLU A 152 -7.79 9.71 -10.58
CA GLU A 152 -6.55 10.48 -10.45
C GLU A 152 -5.36 9.56 -10.18
N GLN A 153 -5.51 8.58 -9.29
CA GLN A 153 -4.49 7.58 -9.02
C GLN A 153 -4.16 6.74 -10.26
N ALA A 154 -5.17 6.28 -11.00
CA ALA A 154 -4.95 5.53 -12.23
C ALA A 154 -4.21 6.36 -13.30
N GLY A 155 -4.48 7.67 -13.39
CA GLY A 155 -3.75 8.58 -14.27
C GLY A 155 -2.30 8.82 -13.85
N ILE A 156 -1.99 8.73 -12.57
CA ILE A 156 -0.62 8.80 -12.05
C ILE A 156 0.12 7.50 -12.37
N ASP A 157 -0.50 6.35 -12.13
CA ASP A 157 0.07 5.03 -12.40
C ASP A 157 0.39 4.86 -13.91
N ASP A 158 -0.51 5.30 -14.81
CA ASP A 158 -0.28 5.28 -16.25
C ASP A 158 0.89 6.19 -16.69
N ARG A 159 1.05 7.35 -16.07
CA ARG A 159 2.18 8.25 -16.35
C ARG A 159 3.49 7.68 -15.87
N LEU A 160 3.53 7.05 -14.69
CA LEU A 160 4.71 6.38 -14.15
C LEU A 160 5.09 5.17 -14.99
N ALA A 161 4.11 4.40 -15.51
CA ALA A 161 4.34 3.29 -16.42
C ALA A 161 4.87 3.75 -17.79
N ALA A 162 4.42 4.90 -18.29
CA ALA A 162 4.89 5.47 -19.54
C ALA A 162 6.31 6.03 -19.43
N ASP A 163 6.70 6.56 -18.29
CA ASP A 163 8.06 7.09 -18.02
C ASP A 163 9.09 5.98 -17.70
N SER A 164 8.61 4.79 -17.34
CA SER A 164 9.43 3.58 -17.14
C SER A 164 9.54 2.67 -18.36
N GLY A 165 8.93 3.05 -19.48
CA GLY A 165 8.86 2.28 -20.71
C GLY A 165 10.12 2.40 -21.56
N GLU A 166 11.17 1.72 -21.20
CA GLU A 166 12.21 1.30 -22.15
C GLU A 166 11.92 -0.13 -22.62
N GLU A 167 11.83 -0.26 -23.94
CA GLU A 167 11.44 -1.41 -24.75
C GLU A 167 11.98 -2.76 -24.26
N VAL A 168 11.09 -3.71 -24.00
CA VAL A 168 11.42 -5.13 -24.10
C VAL A 168 10.98 -5.58 -25.51
N ALA A 169 11.91 -5.50 -26.45
CA ALA A 169 11.74 -6.12 -27.74
C ALA A 169 11.78 -7.64 -27.59
N ASP A 170 10.63 -8.26 -27.80
CA ASP A 170 10.50 -9.70 -28.01
C ASP A 170 11.07 -10.06 -29.37
N THR A 171 12.22 -10.78 -29.43
CA THR A 171 12.71 -11.42 -30.63
C THR A 171 13.00 -12.88 -30.36
N ASN A 172 11.98 -13.71 -30.55
CA ASN A 172 12.19 -15.09 -30.96
C ASN A 172 12.28 -15.13 -32.50
N GLY A 173 13.35 -15.69 -33.02
CA GLY A 173 13.45 -16.01 -34.47
C GLY A 173 14.86 -16.30 -34.93
N GLU A 174 15.15 -17.57 -35.10
CA GLU A 174 16.36 -18.18 -35.69
C GLU A 174 16.78 -17.56 -37.03
N ASN A 175 18.05 -17.32 -37.32
CA ASN A 175 18.90 -18.05 -38.28
C ASN A 175 20.20 -17.34 -38.65
N ALA A 176 21.27 -18.06 -38.47
CA ALA A 176 22.47 -18.29 -39.27
C ALA A 176 23.13 -17.18 -40.13
N ALA A 177 24.39 -16.99 -39.83
CA ALA A 177 25.60 -16.99 -40.69
C ALA A 177 26.05 -15.75 -41.47
N GLN A 178 27.31 -15.44 -41.20
CA GLN A 178 28.40 -14.94 -42.04
C GLN A 178 28.78 -13.45 -42.08
N ALA A 179 29.93 -13.23 -41.46
CA ALA A 179 31.13 -12.53 -42.00
C ALA A 179 31.09 -11.02 -42.30
N GLY A 180 32.01 -10.32 -41.68
CA GLY A 180 32.54 -9.08 -42.21
C GLY A 180 33.03 -8.11 -41.13
N GLY A 181 34.32 -8.19 -40.79
CA GLY A 181 34.96 -7.23 -39.89
C GLY A 181 35.07 -5.85 -40.48
N GLN A 182 34.95 -4.85 -39.66
CA GLN A 182 35.65 -3.56 -39.79
C GLN A 182 35.73 -2.88 -38.42
N GLU A 183 36.97 -2.69 -37.96
CA GLU A 183 37.34 -1.81 -36.87
C GLU A 183 36.90 -0.39 -37.19
N ILE A 184 36.18 0.25 -36.26
CA ILE A 184 36.14 1.71 -36.21
C ILE A 184 36.36 2.15 -34.75
N GLN A 185 37.31 3.04 -34.64
CA GLN A 185 37.99 3.64 -33.51
C GLN A 185 37.04 4.18 -32.44
N ALA A 186 37.46 3.93 -31.19
CA ALA A 186 36.96 4.57 -29.99
C ALA A 186 37.06 6.11 -30.07
N GLN A 187 35.95 6.79 -30.13
CA GLN A 187 35.86 8.18 -29.72
C GLN A 187 35.25 8.23 -28.33
N LYS A 188 36.10 8.64 -27.37
CA LYS A 188 35.71 9.10 -26.05
C LYS A 188 34.71 10.23 -26.19
N VAL A 189 33.46 10.01 -25.88
CA VAL A 189 32.51 11.06 -25.57
C VAL A 189 32.36 11.08 -24.06
N GLY A 190 32.55 12.25 -23.50
CA GLY A 190 32.71 12.48 -22.07
C GLY A 190 31.53 11.99 -21.24
N ALA A 191 31.89 11.43 -20.10
CA ALA A 191 30.95 11.20 -19.00
C ALA A 191 30.41 12.57 -18.52
N GLU A 192 29.24 12.93 -18.95
CA GLU A 192 28.43 13.91 -18.25
C GLU A 192 27.91 13.22 -16.98
N THR A 193 28.60 13.47 -15.90
CA THR A 193 28.12 13.18 -14.56
C THR A 193 26.86 14.01 -14.33
N GLU A 194 25.70 13.45 -14.53
CA GLU A 194 24.47 13.96 -13.94
C GLU A 194 24.68 13.96 -12.41
N LYS A 195 24.88 15.13 -11.87
CA LYS A 195 24.80 15.42 -10.44
C LYS A 195 23.35 15.23 -9.99
N THR A 196 22.93 14.01 -9.74
CA THR A 196 21.78 13.75 -8.88
C THR A 196 22.26 13.99 -7.44
N ALA A 197 22.02 15.19 -6.93
CA ALA A 197 22.45 15.63 -5.61
C ALA A 197 21.58 15.00 -4.51
N GLY A 198 21.72 13.72 -4.23
CA GLY A 198 21.05 13.05 -3.13
C GLY A 198 21.67 11.68 -2.84
N PRO A 199 21.51 11.17 -1.59
CA PRO A 199 21.99 9.84 -1.22
C PRO A 199 21.20 8.77 -1.99
N LYS A 200 21.86 7.68 -2.36
CA LYS A 200 21.22 6.50 -2.95
C LYS A 200 20.66 5.63 -1.84
N ILE A 201 19.41 5.82 -1.52
CA ILE A 201 18.71 5.07 -0.48
C ILE A 201 17.79 4.04 -1.14
N LEU A 202 17.83 2.80 -0.64
CA LEU A 202 16.87 1.76 -0.96
C LEU A 202 16.03 1.46 0.28
N ALA A 203 14.84 0.90 0.10
CA ALA A 203 14.05 0.43 1.22
C ALA A 203 13.39 -0.92 0.94
N VAL A 204 13.07 -1.63 2.01
CA VAL A 204 12.22 -2.83 2.00
C VAL A 204 11.15 -2.66 3.05
N THR A 205 9.90 -2.86 2.67
CA THR A 205 8.78 -2.82 3.60
C THR A 205 8.08 -4.18 3.65
N SER A 206 7.74 -4.63 4.86
CA SER A 206 7.05 -5.91 5.07
C SER A 206 6.26 -5.90 6.37
N CYS A 207 5.06 -6.49 6.35
CA CYS A 207 4.29 -6.73 7.57
C CYS A 207 3.73 -8.16 7.57
N PRO A 208 3.31 -8.70 8.72
CA PRO A 208 2.82 -10.08 8.81
C PRO A 208 1.66 -10.39 7.88
N THR A 209 0.75 -9.45 7.69
CA THR A 209 -0.36 -9.57 6.74
C THR A 209 0.06 -9.28 5.31
N GLY A 210 1.19 -8.60 5.11
CA GLY A 210 1.76 -8.26 3.81
C GLY A 210 0.89 -7.33 2.97
N ILE A 211 0.05 -6.49 3.59
CA ILE A 211 -0.95 -5.70 2.85
C ILE A 211 -0.85 -4.22 3.22
N ALA A 212 -1.72 -3.69 4.09
CA ALA A 212 -1.87 -2.25 4.31
C ALA A 212 -0.57 -1.58 4.77
N HIS A 213 0.00 -1.99 5.89
CA HIS A 213 1.20 -1.37 6.45
C HIS A 213 2.42 -1.45 5.54
N THR A 214 2.55 -2.54 4.76
CA THR A 214 3.63 -2.70 3.78
C THR A 214 3.59 -1.60 2.73
N TYR A 215 2.41 -1.33 2.16
CA TYR A 215 2.25 -0.33 1.11
C TYR A 215 2.26 1.09 1.66
N MET A 216 1.65 1.32 2.82
CA MET A 216 1.66 2.62 3.49
C MET A 216 3.09 3.05 3.86
N ALA A 217 3.91 2.13 4.39
CA ALA A 217 5.31 2.43 4.69
C ALA A 217 6.12 2.72 3.42
N ALA A 218 5.86 2.00 2.33
CA ALA A 218 6.51 2.26 1.04
C ALA A 218 6.16 3.66 0.52
N GLU A 219 4.88 4.00 0.48
CA GLU A 219 4.40 5.33 0.05
C GLU A 219 4.93 6.44 0.95
N GLY A 220 4.91 6.26 2.29
CA GLY A 220 5.46 7.20 3.26
C GLY A 220 6.93 7.53 2.97
N LEU A 221 7.74 6.50 2.74
CA LEU A 221 9.16 6.67 2.40
C LEU A 221 9.34 7.35 1.03
N GLU A 222 8.57 6.98 0.03
CA GLU A 222 8.64 7.59 -1.30
C GLU A 222 8.18 9.06 -1.30
N LYS A 223 7.09 9.38 -0.59
CA LYS A 223 6.59 10.76 -0.42
C LYS A 223 7.62 11.63 0.28
N ALA A 224 8.20 11.13 1.37
CA ALA A 224 9.22 11.86 2.12
C ALA A 224 10.51 12.06 1.30
N ALA A 225 10.93 11.09 0.50
CA ALA A 225 12.08 11.22 -0.41
C ALA A 225 11.79 12.25 -1.51
N ARG A 226 10.61 12.21 -2.12
CA ARG A 226 10.17 13.21 -3.13
C ARG A 226 10.17 14.63 -2.56
N ALA A 227 9.71 14.82 -1.33
CA ALA A 227 9.72 16.12 -0.66
C ALA A 227 11.14 16.70 -0.48
N LYS A 228 12.15 15.84 -0.37
CA LYS A 228 13.57 16.20 -0.28
C LYS A 228 14.28 16.26 -1.64
N GLY A 229 13.58 15.96 -2.75
CA GLY A 229 14.16 15.84 -4.08
C GLY A 229 15.10 14.64 -4.25
N TRP A 230 14.95 13.62 -3.41
CA TRP A 230 15.74 12.39 -3.45
C TRP A 230 15.01 11.28 -4.20
N LYS A 231 15.78 10.38 -4.80
CA LYS A 231 15.24 9.15 -5.43
C LYS A 231 15.41 8.00 -4.45
N ILE A 232 14.33 7.25 -4.22
CA ILE A 232 14.32 6.02 -3.44
C ILE A 232 13.64 4.93 -4.26
N LYS A 233 14.10 3.69 -4.13
CA LYS A 233 13.38 2.52 -4.64
C LYS A 233 12.97 1.67 -3.45
N VAL A 234 11.68 1.32 -3.38
CA VAL A 234 11.12 0.55 -2.28
C VAL A 234 10.63 -0.80 -2.79
N GLU A 235 11.21 -1.87 -2.24
CA GLU A 235 10.72 -3.23 -2.41
C GLU A 235 9.62 -3.48 -1.39
N THR A 236 8.42 -3.84 -1.83
CA THR A 236 7.33 -4.25 -0.95
C THR A 236 7.22 -5.77 -0.90
N ARG A 237 7.20 -6.34 0.30
CA ARG A 237 7.04 -7.78 0.52
C ARG A 237 5.70 -8.05 1.17
N GLY A 238 4.74 -8.38 0.33
CA GLY A 238 3.37 -8.63 0.74
C GLY A 238 2.97 -10.11 0.63
N SER A 239 1.73 -10.42 1.01
CA SER A 239 1.15 -11.77 0.88
C SER A 239 1.07 -12.26 -0.57
N ALA A 240 1.06 -11.34 -1.55
CA ALA A 240 1.11 -11.64 -2.99
C ALA A 240 2.54 -11.80 -3.53
N GLY A 241 3.57 -11.80 -2.66
CA GLY A 241 4.97 -11.87 -3.03
C GLY A 241 5.68 -10.52 -2.98
N ALA A 242 6.92 -10.49 -3.45
CA ALA A 242 7.72 -9.27 -3.50
C ALA A 242 7.47 -8.51 -4.81
N LYS A 243 7.24 -7.18 -4.72
CA LYS A 243 7.18 -6.26 -5.86
C LYS A 243 8.37 -5.31 -5.82
N ASN A 244 8.76 -4.77 -6.97
CA ASN A 244 9.90 -3.85 -7.11
C ASN A 244 11.19 -4.41 -6.50
N VAL A 245 11.45 -5.69 -6.69
CA VAL A 245 12.58 -6.39 -6.06
C VAL A 245 13.89 -5.66 -6.32
N LEU A 246 14.66 -5.44 -5.25
CA LEU A 246 15.98 -4.82 -5.32
C LEU A 246 16.98 -5.80 -5.95
N THR A 247 17.64 -5.36 -6.99
CA THR A 247 18.68 -6.14 -7.67
C THR A 247 20.01 -6.06 -6.90
N ALA A 248 20.89 -7.06 -7.10
CA ALA A 248 22.21 -7.05 -6.49
C ALA A 248 23.03 -5.80 -6.85
N GLN A 249 22.91 -5.31 -8.09
CA GLN A 249 23.58 -4.10 -8.56
C GLN A 249 23.06 -2.83 -7.86
N GLU A 250 21.75 -2.73 -7.64
CA GLU A 250 21.16 -1.62 -6.91
C GLU A 250 21.59 -1.63 -5.45
N ILE A 251 21.59 -2.81 -4.82
CA ILE A 251 22.06 -3.00 -3.44
C ILE A 251 23.53 -2.62 -3.33
N GLU A 252 24.38 -3.05 -4.27
CA GLU A 252 25.80 -2.69 -4.28
C GLU A 252 26.04 -1.20 -4.44
N ALA A 253 25.22 -0.51 -5.24
CA ALA A 253 25.32 0.92 -5.47
C ALA A 253 24.69 1.79 -4.37
N ALA A 254 23.96 1.20 -3.42
CA ALA A 254 23.25 1.93 -2.37
C ALA A 254 24.19 2.40 -1.25
N ASP A 255 23.93 3.60 -0.76
CA ASP A 255 24.62 4.18 0.41
C ASP A 255 24.00 3.68 1.72
N CYS A 256 22.69 3.43 1.73
CA CYS A 256 21.96 2.90 2.88
C CYS A 256 20.69 2.16 2.44
N ILE A 257 20.30 1.18 3.23
CA ILE A 257 19.06 0.41 3.04
C ILE A 257 18.20 0.56 4.29
N ILE A 258 16.94 0.95 4.12
CA ILE A 258 15.95 0.99 5.21
C ILE A 258 15.12 -0.28 5.14
N VAL A 259 15.07 -1.04 6.23
CA VAL A 259 14.21 -2.22 6.36
C VAL A 259 13.13 -1.92 7.40
N ALA A 260 11.97 -1.46 6.92
CA ALA A 260 10.80 -1.17 7.73
C ALA A 260 9.88 -2.40 7.73
N ALA A 261 10.08 -3.32 8.67
CA ALA A 261 9.46 -4.62 8.61
C ALA A 261 9.13 -5.21 9.98
N ASP A 262 7.89 -5.73 10.12
CA ASP A 262 7.43 -6.56 11.24
C ASP A 262 7.36 -8.05 10.85
N ALA A 263 7.68 -8.39 9.60
CA ALA A 263 7.79 -9.76 9.10
C ALA A 263 9.22 -10.04 8.63
N GLN A 264 9.58 -11.33 8.55
CA GLN A 264 10.93 -11.73 8.16
C GLN A 264 11.29 -11.24 6.76
N VAL A 265 12.41 -10.53 6.66
CA VAL A 265 13.06 -10.12 5.41
C VAL A 265 14.38 -10.88 5.27
N PRO A 266 14.71 -11.48 4.11
CA PRO A 266 16.02 -12.06 3.88
C PRO A 266 17.11 -11.00 3.95
N MET A 267 17.89 -10.99 5.03
CA MET A 267 18.91 -9.97 5.30
C MET A 267 20.26 -10.30 4.65
N ASP A 268 20.54 -11.57 4.36
CA ASP A 268 21.81 -12.06 3.78
C ASP A 268 22.24 -11.31 2.52
N ARG A 269 21.26 -10.81 1.74
CA ARG A 269 21.51 -10.03 0.53
C ARG A 269 22.02 -8.61 0.78
N PHE A 270 21.98 -8.16 2.03
CA PHE A 270 22.44 -6.84 2.46
C PHE A 270 23.76 -6.88 3.21
N ASP A 271 24.42 -8.04 3.25
CA ASP A 271 25.71 -8.20 3.93
C ASP A 271 26.73 -7.15 3.45
N GLY A 272 27.39 -6.50 4.43
CA GLY A 272 28.35 -5.44 4.16
C GLY A 272 27.74 -4.08 3.81
N LYS A 273 26.42 -3.95 3.78
CA LYS A 273 25.71 -2.69 3.58
C LYS A 273 25.26 -2.08 4.89
N ARG A 274 25.13 -0.77 4.90
CA ARG A 274 24.52 -0.06 6.00
C ARG A 274 23.01 -0.25 5.95
N VAL A 275 22.45 -0.87 6.99
CA VAL A 275 21.01 -1.16 7.09
C VAL A 275 20.45 -0.44 8.32
N ILE A 276 19.31 0.20 8.16
CA ILE A 276 18.50 0.75 9.25
C ILE A 276 17.27 -0.14 9.36
N GLU A 277 17.22 -0.95 10.42
CA GLU A 277 16.05 -1.77 10.73
C GLU A 277 15.09 -1.00 11.64
N CYS A 278 13.80 -1.04 11.34
CA CYS A 278 12.75 -0.42 12.11
C CYS A 278 11.41 -1.16 11.91
N GLN A 279 10.42 -0.84 12.73
CA GLN A 279 9.07 -1.37 12.54
C GLN A 279 8.44 -0.78 11.29
N VAL A 280 7.49 -1.50 10.68
CA VAL A 280 6.78 -1.00 9.49
C VAL A 280 6.03 0.31 9.79
N SER A 281 5.52 0.47 11.01
CA SER A 281 4.87 1.71 11.49
C SER A 281 5.80 2.93 11.49
N ASP A 282 7.10 2.75 11.74
CA ASP A 282 8.07 3.84 11.65
C ASP A 282 8.25 4.31 10.19
N GLY A 283 8.17 3.39 9.22
CA GLY A 283 8.17 3.73 7.79
C GLY A 283 6.95 4.55 7.37
N ILE A 284 5.84 4.45 8.11
CA ILE A 284 4.63 5.25 7.89
C ILE A 284 4.78 6.63 8.57
N SER A 285 5.02 6.65 9.88
CA SER A 285 4.92 7.86 10.72
C SER A 285 6.22 8.67 10.80
N LYS A 286 7.39 8.04 10.62
CA LYS A 286 8.73 8.64 10.79
C LYS A 286 9.58 8.60 9.53
N ALA A 287 8.95 8.44 8.35
CA ALA A 287 9.65 8.37 7.06
C ALA A 287 10.66 9.50 6.82
N PRO A 288 10.34 10.79 7.11
CA PRO A 288 11.31 11.88 6.96
C PRO A 288 12.57 11.72 7.82
N GLU A 289 12.39 11.26 9.07
CA GLU A 289 13.50 11.04 10.03
C GLU A 289 14.38 9.85 9.61
N LEU A 290 13.75 8.76 9.15
CA LEU A 290 14.46 7.59 8.64
C LEU A 290 15.33 7.93 7.43
N LEU A 291 14.83 8.74 6.52
CA LEU A 291 15.59 9.22 5.37
C LEU A 291 16.75 10.13 5.77
N GLU A 292 16.56 11.00 6.75
CA GLU A 292 17.66 11.84 7.28
C GLU A 292 18.74 10.99 7.93
N ARG A 293 18.36 10.02 8.75
CA ARG A 293 19.31 9.06 9.34
C ARG A 293 20.01 8.24 8.25
N ALA A 294 19.29 7.85 7.19
CA ALA A 294 19.89 7.14 6.07
C ALA A 294 20.91 8.00 5.31
N ALA A 295 20.69 9.30 5.22
CA ALA A 295 21.58 10.25 4.54
C ALA A 295 22.76 10.70 5.41
N SER A 296 22.57 10.84 6.75
CA SER A 296 23.59 11.39 7.67
C SER A 296 24.83 10.51 7.87
N GLY A 297 24.75 9.24 7.49
CA GLY A 297 25.84 8.30 7.72
C GLY A 297 25.95 7.78 9.17
N GLU A 298 25.01 8.14 10.06
CA GLU A 298 25.00 7.62 11.43
C GLU A 298 24.70 6.12 11.46
N VAL A 299 25.61 5.38 12.11
CA VAL A 299 25.43 3.93 12.35
C VAL A 299 24.47 3.78 13.53
N PRO A 300 23.45 2.91 13.47
CA PRO A 300 22.62 2.60 14.64
C PRO A 300 23.50 2.04 15.75
N VAL A 301 23.38 2.59 16.95
CA VAL A 301 23.95 2.04 18.19
C VAL A 301 23.06 0.92 18.68
#